data_3c5d942dce1d1177b3ed40f571f4d9a5
#
_entry.id   3c5d942dce1d1177b3ed40f571f4d9a5
#
_cell.length_a   1.000
_cell.length_b   1.000
_cell.length_c   1.000
_cell.angle_alpha   90.00
_cell.angle_beta   90.00
_cell.angle_gamma   90.00
#
_symmetry.space_group_name_H-M   'P 1'
#
loop_
_entity.id
_entity.type
_entity.pdbx_description
1 polymer ?
#
loop_
_entity_poly.entity_id
_entity_poly.type
_entity_poly.pdbx_seq_one_letter_code
_entity_poly.pdbx_strand_id
1 'polypeptide(L)'
;MHPAFSGNKARKFAYFLNHEFADVTKVIGHGSAQANSLYSLSALAKLKGWKCDFYVDHIASHIRTLPTGNYAAAIANGTRVIDLSSLITATPSLQQESNWTCHDYIEQHVLPAEPNALFIPEGGRCLYAEYGVSQLAADIETWAMQWGMIDLKVFLPAGTGTTALFLNQYFVRQQLNIRVLTCAVVGGDEYLTQQFYELNPNSAEHPQILNVGKKYHFGKLYPEFYAMWQRLSASGVQFELLYDPLGFIVLEDYLRRDKISPILYIHQGGLLGNETMLPRYRRKFGEAAER
;
A
#
# COMPACT_ATOMS: atom_id res chain seq x y z
N MET A 1 10.11 11.49 9.61
CA MET A 1 8.76 10.84 9.47
C MET A 1 8.13 10.71 10.85
N HIS A 2 6.80 10.79 10.96
CA HIS A 2 6.10 10.67 12.24
C HIS A 2 6.12 9.21 12.73
N PRO A 3 6.38 8.93 14.02
CA PRO A 3 6.52 7.55 14.52
C PRO A 3 5.25 6.70 14.38
N ALA A 4 4.07 7.32 14.28
CA ALA A 4 2.81 6.61 14.05
C ALA A 4 2.60 6.17 12.58
N PHE A 5 3.49 6.53 11.66
CA PHE A 5 3.40 6.14 10.25
C PHE A 5 4.63 5.33 9.86
N SER A 6 4.42 4.27 9.11
CA SER A 6 5.51 3.49 8.52
C SER A 6 5.56 3.63 7.01
N GLY A 7 6.78 3.71 6.48
CA GLY A 7 7.07 3.61 5.07
C GLY A 7 6.33 4.61 4.18
N ASN A 8 5.88 4.13 3.04
CA ASN A 8 5.29 4.94 1.97
C ASN A 8 3.99 5.67 2.35
N LYS A 9 3.28 5.22 3.37
CA LYS A 9 2.03 5.88 3.81
C LYS A 9 2.32 7.22 4.47
N ALA A 10 3.46 7.37 5.15
CA ALA A 10 3.89 8.65 5.69
C ALA A 10 4.07 9.70 4.57
N ARG A 11 4.63 9.30 3.44
CA ARG A 11 4.77 10.17 2.27
C ARG A 11 3.42 10.46 1.60
N LYS A 12 2.59 9.44 1.39
CA LYS A 12 1.27 9.63 0.77
C LYS A 12 0.35 10.55 1.57
N PHE A 13 0.44 10.53 2.89
CA PHE A 13 -0.39 11.34 3.77
C PHE A 13 0.26 12.65 4.23
N ALA A 14 1.46 12.96 3.74
CA ALA A 14 2.19 14.17 4.13
C ALA A 14 1.39 15.46 3.86
N TYR A 15 0.63 15.52 2.76
CA TYR A 15 -0.20 16.67 2.47
C TYR A 15 -1.23 16.91 3.59
N PHE A 16 -1.95 15.87 3.99
CA PHE A 16 -2.95 15.97 5.05
C PHE A 16 -2.35 16.32 6.42
N LEU A 17 -1.12 15.89 6.69
CA LEU A 17 -0.41 16.23 7.93
C LEU A 17 0.01 17.70 7.97
N ASN A 18 0.41 18.26 6.84
CA ASN A 18 1.04 19.57 6.74
C ASN A 18 0.05 20.70 6.41
N HIS A 19 -1.21 20.36 6.06
CA HIS A 19 -2.23 21.34 5.71
C HIS A 19 -3.43 21.23 6.62
N GLU A 20 -4.11 22.35 6.83
CA GLU A 20 -5.35 22.42 7.58
C GLU A 20 -6.56 22.10 6.67
N PHE A 21 -7.55 21.43 7.24
CA PHE A 21 -8.80 21.04 6.61
C PHE A 21 -9.94 21.44 7.56
N ALA A 22 -10.25 22.74 7.60
CA ALA A 22 -11.13 23.34 8.62
C ALA A 22 -12.51 22.67 8.70
N ASP A 23 -13.07 22.24 7.57
CA ASP A 23 -14.41 21.66 7.51
C ASP A 23 -14.42 20.13 7.63
N VAL A 24 -13.24 19.49 7.67
CA VAL A 24 -13.15 18.04 7.77
C VAL A 24 -13.22 17.58 9.22
N THR A 25 -14.24 16.80 9.54
CA THR A 25 -14.42 16.20 10.87
C THR A 25 -14.26 14.67 10.86
N LYS A 26 -14.26 14.06 9.68
CA LYS A 26 -14.20 12.63 9.47
C LYS A 26 -13.36 12.28 8.24
N VAL A 27 -12.62 11.21 8.33
CA VAL A 27 -12.01 10.57 7.16
C VAL A 27 -12.65 9.20 6.93
N ILE A 28 -12.90 8.90 5.65
CA ILE A 28 -13.48 7.63 5.20
C ILE A 28 -12.48 6.95 4.28
N GLY A 29 -12.25 5.66 4.48
CA GLY A 29 -11.43 4.85 3.59
C GLY A 29 -11.98 3.45 3.41
N HIS A 30 -11.35 2.69 2.54
CA HIS A 30 -11.70 1.28 2.34
C HIS A 30 -10.49 0.43 1.99
N GLY A 31 -10.69 -0.90 2.03
CA GLY A 31 -9.70 -1.91 1.67
C GLY A 31 -9.84 -3.18 2.50
N SER A 32 -8.77 -3.95 2.61
CA SER A 32 -8.77 -5.15 3.45
C SER A 32 -8.78 -4.81 4.95
N ALA A 33 -9.43 -5.65 5.76
CA ALA A 33 -9.42 -5.53 7.23
C ALA A 33 -7.99 -5.60 7.85
N GLN A 34 -6.98 -6.03 7.11
CA GLN A 34 -5.59 -6.09 7.57
C GLN A 34 -4.65 -5.19 6.74
N ALA A 35 -5.22 -4.27 5.96
CA ALA A 35 -4.44 -3.38 5.10
C ALA A 35 -3.56 -2.41 5.91
N ASN A 36 -2.34 -2.15 5.42
CA ASN A 36 -1.48 -1.10 5.96
C ASN A 36 -2.12 0.30 5.85
N SER A 37 -3.03 0.49 4.89
CA SER A 37 -3.80 1.73 4.73
C SER A 37 -4.82 1.93 5.86
N LEU A 38 -5.43 0.86 6.38
CA LEU A 38 -6.33 0.92 7.53
C LEU A 38 -5.62 1.53 8.75
N TYR A 39 -4.47 0.95 9.13
CA TYR A 39 -3.69 1.49 10.25
C TYR A 39 -3.24 2.93 10.00
N SER A 40 -2.68 3.20 8.82
CA SER A 40 -2.13 4.53 8.53
C SER A 40 -3.21 5.61 8.47
N LEU A 41 -4.41 5.29 7.94
CA LEU A 41 -5.54 6.22 7.92
C LEU A 41 -6.06 6.47 9.35
N SER A 42 -6.12 5.42 10.19
CA SER A 42 -6.49 5.55 11.60
C SER A 42 -5.51 6.46 12.37
N ALA A 43 -4.22 6.34 12.08
CA ALA A 43 -3.19 7.17 12.69
C ALA A 43 -3.31 8.64 12.23
N LEU A 44 -3.56 8.87 10.93
CA LEU A 44 -3.83 10.21 10.40
C LEU A 44 -5.04 10.84 11.10
N ALA A 45 -6.15 10.12 11.17
CA ALA A 45 -7.38 10.60 11.81
C ALA A 45 -7.15 10.98 13.27
N LYS A 46 -6.46 10.13 14.02
CA LYS A 46 -6.11 10.39 15.42
C LYS A 46 -5.26 11.65 15.58
N LEU A 47 -4.28 11.88 14.71
CA LEU A 47 -3.40 13.06 14.74
C LEU A 47 -4.15 14.35 14.39
N LYS A 48 -5.10 14.27 13.46
CA LYS A 48 -5.91 15.43 13.03
C LYS A 48 -7.15 15.65 13.91
N GLY A 49 -7.44 14.76 14.86
CA GLY A 49 -8.66 14.82 15.68
C GLY A 49 -9.94 14.48 14.92
N TRP A 50 -9.82 13.78 13.79
CA TRP A 50 -10.95 13.36 12.96
C TRP A 50 -11.50 12.00 13.41
N LYS A 51 -12.78 11.76 13.18
CA LYS A 51 -13.35 10.42 13.20
C LYS A 51 -12.81 9.62 12.00
N CYS A 52 -12.72 8.29 12.14
CA CYS A 52 -12.29 7.41 11.05
C CYS A 52 -13.28 6.28 10.86
N ASP A 53 -13.86 6.20 9.66
CA ASP A 53 -14.68 5.09 9.21
C ASP A 53 -13.92 4.36 8.09
N PHE A 54 -13.71 3.06 8.27
CA PHE A 54 -13.02 2.24 7.27
C PHE A 54 -13.87 1.06 6.85
N TYR A 55 -14.24 1.03 5.58
CA TYR A 55 -15.10 0.00 4.99
C TYR A 55 -14.27 -1.16 4.47
N VAL A 56 -14.72 -2.37 4.75
CA VAL A 56 -14.11 -3.61 4.29
C VAL A 56 -15.20 -4.52 3.72
N ASP A 57 -14.87 -5.32 2.69
CA ASP A 57 -15.84 -6.22 2.10
C ASP A 57 -16.37 -7.23 3.13
N HIS A 58 -15.46 -7.80 3.93
CA HIS A 58 -15.78 -8.74 4.99
C HIS A 58 -14.69 -8.78 6.06
N ILE A 59 -15.10 -8.96 7.33
CA ILE A 59 -14.19 -9.21 8.46
C ILE A 59 -14.31 -10.68 8.87
N ALA A 60 -13.27 -11.46 8.60
CA ALA A 60 -13.23 -12.85 9.00
C ALA A 60 -13.39 -13.02 10.52
N SER A 61 -14.10 -14.06 10.96
CA SER A 61 -14.42 -14.30 12.38
C SER A 61 -13.19 -14.30 13.29
N HIS A 62 -12.09 -14.91 12.84
CA HIS A 62 -10.86 -14.96 13.63
C HIS A 62 -10.22 -13.57 13.85
N ILE A 63 -10.39 -12.62 12.92
CA ILE A 63 -9.91 -11.24 13.09
C ILE A 63 -10.75 -10.50 14.13
N ARG A 64 -12.08 -10.76 14.17
CA ARG A 64 -12.97 -10.18 15.18
C ARG A 64 -12.72 -10.76 16.57
N THR A 65 -12.48 -12.08 16.65
CA THR A 65 -12.30 -12.78 17.93
C THR A 65 -10.93 -12.46 18.56
N LEU A 66 -9.88 -12.38 17.74
CA LEU A 66 -8.53 -12.09 18.21
C LEU A 66 -7.90 -11.00 17.32
N PRO A 67 -8.19 -9.72 17.58
CA PRO A 67 -7.61 -8.62 16.82
C PRO A 67 -6.10 -8.58 16.95
N THR A 68 -5.39 -8.51 15.83
CA THR A 68 -3.92 -8.39 15.76
C THR A 68 -3.51 -7.45 14.63
N GLY A 69 -2.27 -7.00 14.63
CA GLY A 69 -1.65 -6.21 13.57
C GLY A 69 -2.41 -4.92 13.24
N ASN A 70 -2.52 -4.62 11.97
CA ASN A 70 -3.13 -3.38 11.49
C ASN A 70 -4.58 -3.17 11.96
N TYR A 71 -5.37 -4.25 12.04
CA TYR A 71 -6.75 -4.18 12.51
C TYR A 71 -6.83 -3.78 13.99
N ALA A 72 -6.08 -4.45 14.86
CA ALA A 72 -6.05 -4.14 16.29
C ALA A 72 -5.57 -2.70 16.54
N ALA A 73 -4.49 -2.30 15.86
CA ALA A 73 -3.93 -0.97 16.00
C ALA A 73 -4.89 0.14 15.51
N ALA A 74 -5.65 -0.12 14.44
CA ALA A 74 -6.64 0.82 13.94
C ALA A 74 -7.80 1.00 14.92
N ILE A 75 -8.31 -0.08 15.51
CA ILE A 75 -9.35 -0.02 16.56
C ILE A 75 -8.83 0.75 17.78
N ALA A 76 -7.59 0.49 18.21
CA ALA A 76 -6.97 1.21 19.32
C ALA A 76 -6.79 2.71 19.04
N ASN A 77 -6.73 3.12 17.78
CA ASN A 77 -6.74 4.51 17.35
C ASN A 77 -8.15 5.12 17.28
N GLY A 78 -9.22 4.34 17.53
CA GLY A 78 -10.61 4.78 17.52
C GLY A 78 -11.30 4.66 16.15
N THR A 79 -10.75 3.90 15.20
CA THR A 79 -11.37 3.66 13.90
C THR A 79 -12.56 2.73 14.01
N ARG A 80 -13.66 3.10 13.39
CA ARG A 80 -14.80 2.22 13.17
C ARG A 80 -14.57 1.43 11.87
N VAL A 81 -14.32 0.12 11.98
CA VAL A 81 -14.19 -0.77 10.83
C VAL A 81 -15.58 -1.36 10.52
N ILE A 82 -16.08 -1.12 9.31
CA ILE A 82 -17.43 -1.44 8.88
C ILE A 82 -17.36 -2.60 7.88
N ASP A 83 -17.97 -3.71 8.22
CA ASP A 83 -18.13 -4.90 7.37
C ASP A 83 -19.30 -4.71 6.43
N LEU A 84 -19.02 -4.49 5.15
CA LEU A 84 -20.03 -4.21 4.13
C LEU A 84 -20.97 -5.40 3.93
N SER A 85 -20.46 -6.64 3.96
CA SER A 85 -21.29 -7.83 3.80
C SER A 85 -22.32 -7.98 4.93
N SER A 86 -21.93 -7.65 6.15
CA SER A 86 -22.84 -7.63 7.30
C SER A 86 -23.88 -6.53 7.19
N LEU A 87 -23.46 -5.34 6.70
CA LEU A 87 -24.35 -4.19 6.50
C LEU A 87 -25.41 -4.47 5.43
N ILE A 88 -25.00 -5.01 4.28
CA ILE A 88 -25.91 -5.41 3.19
C ILE A 88 -26.91 -6.45 3.69
N THR A 89 -26.44 -7.46 4.43
CA THR A 89 -27.31 -8.51 4.97
C THR A 89 -28.36 -7.95 5.93
N ALA A 90 -28.01 -6.92 6.72
CA ALA A 90 -28.90 -6.28 7.68
C ALA A 90 -29.89 -5.28 7.04
N THR A 91 -29.67 -4.87 5.77
CA THR A 91 -30.43 -3.79 5.12
C THR A 91 -31.15 -4.32 3.87
N PRO A 92 -32.47 -4.65 3.95
CA PRO A 92 -33.18 -5.25 2.83
C PRO A 92 -33.17 -4.48 1.51
N SER A 93 -33.14 -3.15 1.56
CA SER A 93 -33.07 -2.31 0.36
C SER A 93 -31.75 -2.46 -0.40
N LEU A 94 -30.64 -2.76 0.27
CA LEU A 94 -29.34 -2.99 -0.34
C LEU A 94 -29.17 -4.39 -0.93
N GLN A 95 -29.99 -5.34 -0.49
CA GLN A 95 -29.94 -6.73 -0.99
C GLN A 95 -30.44 -6.87 -2.43
N GLN A 96 -31.21 -5.91 -2.93
CA GLN A 96 -31.74 -5.94 -4.29
C GLN A 96 -30.67 -5.57 -5.35
N GLU A 97 -29.63 -4.89 -4.96
CA GLU A 97 -28.50 -4.55 -5.81
C GLU A 97 -27.32 -5.48 -5.46
N SER A 98 -27.13 -6.51 -6.27
CA SER A 98 -26.00 -7.43 -6.10
C SER A 98 -24.70 -6.82 -6.63
N ASN A 99 -23.61 -6.96 -5.88
CA ASN A 99 -22.21 -6.63 -6.22
C ASN A 99 -21.71 -5.24 -5.83
N TRP A 100 -22.14 -4.70 -4.70
CA TRP A 100 -21.48 -3.51 -4.14
C TRP A 100 -19.98 -3.76 -3.86
N THR A 101 -19.12 -2.94 -4.42
CA THR A 101 -17.78 -2.75 -3.86
C THR A 101 -17.84 -1.75 -2.70
N CYS A 102 -16.86 -1.78 -1.80
CA CYS A 102 -16.76 -0.75 -0.75
C CYS A 102 -16.67 0.65 -1.33
N HIS A 103 -16.00 0.82 -2.47
CA HIS A 103 -15.86 2.11 -3.16
C HIS A 103 -17.23 2.64 -3.61
N ASP A 104 -17.98 1.84 -4.39
CA ASP A 104 -19.28 2.25 -4.92
C ASP A 104 -20.28 2.55 -3.80
N TYR A 105 -20.29 1.72 -2.77
CA TYR A 105 -21.15 1.94 -1.60
C TYR A 105 -20.83 3.27 -0.88
N ILE A 106 -19.56 3.58 -0.71
CA ILE A 106 -19.13 4.84 -0.08
C ILE A 106 -19.58 6.03 -0.93
N GLU A 107 -19.32 6.01 -2.22
CA GLU A 107 -19.66 7.12 -3.11
C GLU A 107 -21.18 7.38 -3.19
N GLN A 108 -21.97 6.31 -3.27
CA GLN A 108 -23.40 6.43 -3.52
C GLN A 108 -24.24 6.60 -2.25
N HIS A 109 -23.81 6.01 -1.12
CA HIS A 109 -24.63 5.99 0.11
C HIS A 109 -24.01 6.73 1.30
N VAL A 110 -22.69 6.86 1.34
CA VAL A 110 -22.02 7.43 2.53
C VAL A 110 -21.70 8.91 2.31
N LEU A 111 -21.00 9.24 1.24
CA LEU A 111 -20.55 10.62 0.99
C LEU A 111 -21.68 11.63 0.84
N PRO A 112 -22.83 11.31 0.22
CA PRO A 112 -23.95 12.25 0.16
C PRO A 112 -24.51 12.65 1.54
N ALA A 113 -24.38 11.77 2.53
CA ALA A 113 -24.85 12.02 3.91
C ALA A 113 -23.75 12.59 4.83
N GLU A 114 -22.52 12.71 4.35
CA GLU A 114 -21.35 13.09 5.14
C GLU A 114 -20.56 14.22 4.46
N PRO A 115 -21.13 15.44 4.33
CA PRO A 115 -20.52 16.54 3.56
C PRO A 115 -19.18 17.01 4.09
N ASN A 116 -18.89 16.77 5.38
CA ASN A 116 -17.64 17.13 6.04
C ASN A 116 -16.67 15.94 6.15
N ALA A 117 -16.88 14.88 5.38
CA ALA A 117 -15.99 13.74 5.33
C ALA A 117 -14.99 13.87 4.18
N LEU A 118 -13.74 13.52 4.47
CA LEU A 118 -12.69 13.36 3.46
C LEU A 118 -12.62 11.89 3.06
N PHE A 119 -12.88 11.58 1.80
CA PHE A 119 -12.73 10.23 1.27
C PHE A 119 -11.30 10.01 0.75
N ILE A 120 -10.65 8.97 1.24
CA ILE A 120 -9.33 8.54 0.80
C ILE A 120 -9.44 7.10 0.28
N PRO A 121 -9.36 6.88 -1.03
CA PRO A 121 -9.45 5.55 -1.65
C PRO A 121 -8.37 4.57 -1.18
N GLU A 122 -8.57 3.29 -1.51
CA GLU A 122 -7.69 2.20 -1.10
C GLU A 122 -6.21 2.53 -1.35
N GLY A 123 -5.39 2.19 -0.36
CA GLY A 123 -3.94 2.40 -0.43
C GLY A 123 -3.50 3.86 -0.35
N GLY A 124 -4.41 4.83 -0.15
CA GLY A 124 -4.13 6.26 -0.24
C GLY A 124 -3.90 6.70 -1.69
N ARG A 125 -4.67 6.14 -2.62
CA ARG A 125 -4.61 6.45 -4.05
C ARG A 125 -5.38 7.72 -4.38
N CYS A 126 -4.75 8.85 -4.20
CA CYS A 126 -5.31 10.17 -4.52
C CYS A 126 -4.20 11.15 -4.95
N LEU A 127 -4.59 12.25 -5.58
CA LEU A 127 -3.65 13.28 -6.05
C LEU A 127 -2.86 13.95 -4.93
N TYR A 128 -3.41 14.04 -3.72
CA TYR A 128 -2.68 14.57 -2.56
C TYR A 128 -1.40 13.79 -2.21
N ALA A 129 -1.32 12.52 -2.63
CA ALA A 129 -0.13 11.70 -2.41
C ALA A 129 1.10 12.21 -3.18
N GLU A 130 0.89 12.92 -4.30
CA GLU A 130 1.98 13.51 -5.09
C GLU A 130 2.86 14.42 -4.25
N TYR A 131 2.28 15.23 -3.36
CA TYR A 131 3.01 16.17 -2.50
C TYR A 131 4.17 15.52 -1.74
N GLY A 132 3.90 14.50 -0.96
CA GLY A 132 4.94 13.88 -0.13
C GLY A 132 5.77 12.84 -0.88
N VAL A 133 5.26 12.27 -1.98
CA VAL A 133 6.03 11.38 -2.84
C VAL A 133 7.03 12.18 -3.68
N SER A 134 6.68 13.38 -4.14
CA SER A 134 7.63 14.29 -4.80
C SER A 134 8.76 14.74 -3.87
N GLN A 135 8.48 14.93 -2.57
CA GLN A 135 9.54 15.16 -1.58
C GLN A 135 10.50 13.96 -1.47
N LEU A 136 9.96 12.72 -1.48
CA LEU A 136 10.81 11.53 -1.50
C LEU A 136 11.65 11.47 -2.79
N ALA A 137 11.06 11.84 -3.92
CA ALA A 137 11.78 11.88 -5.20
C ALA A 137 12.93 12.90 -5.17
N ALA A 138 12.70 14.09 -4.61
CA ALA A 138 13.74 15.11 -4.42
C ALA A 138 14.85 14.64 -3.44
N ASP A 139 14.49 13.92 -2.38
CA ASP A 139 15.47 13.30 -1.47
C ASP A 139 16.34 12.28 -2.23
N ILE A 140 15.75 11.47 -3.11
CA ILE A 140 16.46 10.48 -3.94
C ILE A 140 17.34 11.17 -4.96
N GLU A 141 16.87 12.21 -5.63
CA GLU A 141 17.64 13.02 -6.56
C GLU A 141 18.91 13.59 -5.88
N THR A 142 18.72 14.25 -4.73
CA THR A 142 19.81 14.82 -3.95
C THR A 142 20.83 13.75 -3.56
N TRP A 143 20.38 12.60 -3.09
CA TRP A 143 21.23 11.47 -2.75
C TRP A 143 21.98 10.94 -3.98
N ALA A 144 21.29 10.75 -5.11
CA ALA A 144 21.89 10.25 -6.34
C ALA A 144 22.99 11.19 -6.87
N MET A 145 22.74 12.50 -6.85
CA MET A 145 23.74 13.50 -7.22
C MET A 145 24.96 13.48 -6.30
N GLN A 146 24.74 13.42 -4.98
CA GLN A 146 25.79 13.38 -3.97
C GLN A 146 26.73 12.17 -4.15
N TRP A 147 26.19 11.03 -4.56
CA TRP A 147 26.94 9.79 -4.74
C TRP A 147 27.34 9.51 -6.20
N GLY A 148 27.08 10.44 -7.11
CA GLY A 148 27.44 10.31 -8.52
C GLY A 148 26.75 9.12 -9.22
N MET A 149 25.50 8.80 -8.80
CA MET A 149 24.74 7.71 -9.36
C MET A 149 24.22 8.07 -10.75
N ILE A 150 24.82 7.48 -11.78
CA ILE A 150 24.40 7.64 -13.17
C ILE A 150 23.50 6.46 -13.53
N ASP A 151 22.40 6.72 -14.24
CA ASP A 151 21.41 5.70 -14.67
C ASP A 151 20.83 4.90 -13.48
N LEU A 152 20.45 5.60 -12.41
CA LEU A 152 19.86 5.00 -11.22
C LEU A 152 18.48 4.39 -11.53
N LYS A 153 18.26 3.17 -11.07
CA LYS A 153 16.94 2.54 -11.06
C LYS A 153 16.40 2.48 -9.64
N VAL A 154 15.18 2.97 -9.46
CA VAL A 154 14.46 2.95 -8.18
C VAL A 154 13.42 1.84 -8.26
N PHE A 155 13.50 0.85 -7.39
CA PHE A 155 12.56 -0.27 -7.40
C PHE A 155 11.72 -0.32 -6.14
N LEU A 156 10.41 -0.57 -6.32
CA LEU A 156 9.46 -0.86 -5.23
C LEU A 156 8.31 -1.74 -5.73
N PRO A 157 7.87 -2.75 -4.94
CA PRO A 157 6.67 -3.51 -5.26
C PRO A 157 5.40 -2.67 -5.06
N ALA A 158 4.36 -2.90 -5.88
CA ALA A 158 3.16 -2.07 -5.91
C ALA A 158 1.87 -2.86 -5.62
N GLY A 159 1.00 -2.27 -4.79
CA GLY A 159 -0.43 -2.58 -4.75
C GLY A 159 -1.19 -1.66 -5.73
N THR A 160 -1.55 -0.46 -5.28
CA THR A 160 -2.21 0.56 -6.13
C THR A 160 -1.22 1.37 -6.99
N GLY A 161 0.07 1.16 -6.88
CA GLY A 161 1.09 1.81 -7.69
C GLY A 161 1.33 3.30 -7.46
N THR A 162 0.53 3.97 -6.63
CA THR A 162 0.56 5.43 -6.42
C THR A 162 1.95 5.98 -6.12
N THR A 163 2.74 5.30 -5.28
CA THR A 163 4.10 5.76 -4.94
C THR A 163 5.03 5.64 -6.14
N ALA A 164 4.98 4.50 -6.86
CA ALA A 164 5.81 4.29 -8.05
C ALA A 164 5.49 5.32 -9.14
N LEU A 165 4.20 5.59 -9.35
CA LEU A 165 3.74 6.57 -10.34
C LEU A 165 4.29 7.96 -10.05
N PHE A 166 4.05 8.52 -8.87
CA PHE A 166 4.48 9.89 -8.57
C PHE A 166 5.99 10.04 -8.42
N LEU A 167 6.72 8.99 -8.05
CA LEU A 167 8.19 9.01 -8.14
C LEU A 167 8.64 9.14 -9.60
N ASN A 168 8.12 8.29 -10.49
CA ASN A 168 8.53 8.31 -11.89
C ASN A 168 8.11 9.61 -12.58
N GLN A 169 6.90 10.08 -12.32
CA GLN A 169 6.39 11.36 -12.80
C GLN A 169 7.32 12.52 -12.43
N TYR A 170 7.79 12.57 -11.19
CA TYR A 170 8.76 13.58 -10.76
C TYR A 170 10.04 13.49 -11.58
N PHE A 171 10.66 12.31 -11.68
CA PHE A 171 11.93 12.15 -12.39
C PHE A 171 11.82 12.47 -13.88
N VAL A 172 10.73 12.08 -14.53
CA VAL A 172 10.48 12.41 -15.94
C VAL A 172 10.32 13.93 -16.13
N ARG A 173 9.54 14.59 -15.28
CA ARG A 173 9.29 16.05 -15.38
C ARG A 173 10.57 16.87 -15.09
N GLN A 174 11.43 16.38 -14.21
CA GLN A 174 12.75 16.98 -13.94
C GLN A 174 13.81 16.55 -14.96
N GLN A 175 13.47 15.74 -15.96
CA GLN A 175 14.38 15.23 -16.98
C GLN A 175 15.62 14.51 -16.42
N LEU A 176 15.44 13.81 -15.29
CA LEU A 176 16.50 13.07 -14.63
C LEU A 176 16.69 11.69 -15.26
N ASN A 177 17.95 11.22 -15.32
CA ASN A 177 18.24 9.84 -15.73
C ASN A 177 18.03 8.85 -14.57
N ILE A 178 16.84 8.91 -13.97
CA ILE A 178 16.38 8.01 -12.91
C ILE A 178 15.09 7.36 -13.40
N ARG A 179 15.01 6.02 -13.36
CA ARG A 179 13.84 5.28 -13.79
C ARG A 179 13.22 4.52 -12.63
N VAL A 180 11.91 4.52 -12.55
CA VAL A 180 11.20 3.72 -11.56
C VAL A 180 10.77 2.39 -12.18
N LEU A 181 11.18 1.31 -11.52
CA LEU A 181 10.77 -0.06 -11.80
C LEU A 181 9.81 -0.51 -10.70
N THR A 182 8.78 -1.23 -11.06
CA THR A 182 7.81 -1.78 -10.11
C THR A 182 7.33 -3.15 -10.54
N CYS A 183 6.65 -3.88 -9.67
CA CYS A 183 5.92 -5.10 -10.03
C CYS A 183 4.56 -5.12 -9.35
N ALA A 184 3.57 -5.74 -10.01
CA ALA A 184 2.21 -5.86 -9.49
C ALA A 184 2.14 -6.97 -8.43
N VAL A 185 1.97 -6.60 -7.16
CA VAL A 185 1.72 -7.55 -6.07
C VAL A 185 0.23 -7.85 -5.93
N VAL A 186 -0.62 -6.93 -6.36
CA VAL A 186 -2.09 -7.03 -6.34
C VAL A 186 -2.62 -6.89 -7.76
N GLY A 187 -3.60 -7.70 -8.14
CA GLY A 187 -4.40 -7.55 -9.36
C GLY A 187 -3.68 -7.87 -10.67
N GLY A 188 -2.35 -7.92 -10.71
CA GLY A 188 -1.56 -8.13 -11.92
C GLY A 188 -1.24 -6.86 -12.69
N ASP A 189 -0.49 -7.01 -13.81
CA ASP A 189 0.08 -5.89 -14.56
C ASP A 189 -0.99 -5.01 -15.21
N GLU A 190 -2.07 -5.59 -15.73
CA GLU A 190 -3.19 -4.86 -16.33
C GLU A 190 -3.91 -3.98 -15.30
N TYR A 191 -4.22 -4.54 -14.12
CA TYR A 191 -4.80 -3.78 -13.02
C TYR A 191 -3.89 -2.61 -12.60
N LEU A 192 -2.60 -2.86 -12.44
CA LEU A 192 -1.65 -1.82 -12.05
C LEU A 192 -1.54 -0.71 -13.09
N THR A 193 -1.55 -1.08 -14.37
CA THR A 193 -1.56 -0.13 -15.48
C THR A 193 -2.83 0.74 -15.45
N GLN A 194 -4.00 0.15 -15.22
CA GLN A 194 -5.24 0.89 -15.07
C GLN A 194 -5.16 1.88 -13.90
N GLN A 195 -4.60 1.47 -12.76
CA GLN A 195 -4.42 2.35 -11.59
C GLN A 195 -3.52 3.56 -11.90
N PHE A 196 -2.53 3.40 -12.79
CA PHE A 196 -1.72 4.53 -13.25
C PHE A 196 -2.55 5.49 -14.08
N TYR A 197 -3.32 4.99 -15.05
CA TYR A 197 -4.17 5.84 -15.90
C TYR A 197 -5.25 6.61 -15.14
N GLU A 198 -5.80 6.05 -14.06
CA GLU A 198 -6.77 6.72 -13.19
C GLU A 198 -6.19 7.95 -12.47
N LEU A 199 -4.89 7.95 -12.18
CA LEU A 199 -4.21 9.08 -11.53
C LEU A 199 -3.50 10.01 -12.51
N ASN A 200 -2.99 9.47 -13.61
CA ASN A 200 -2.26 10.22 -14.63
C ASN A 200 -2.50 9.59 -16.02
N PRO A 201 -3.23 10.27 -16.92
CA PRO A 201 -3.49 9.76 -18.25
C PRO A 201 -2.26 9.75 -19.17
N ASN A 202 -1.16 10.43 -18.81
CA ASN A 202 0.07 10.48 -19.61
C ASN A 202 0.94 9.24 -19.36
N SER A 203 0.84 8.25 -20.24
CA SER A 203 1.62 7.01 -20.13
C SER A 203 3.15 7.20 -20.21
N ALA A 204 3.63 8.32 -20.76
CA ALA A 204 5.06 8.63 -20.81
C ALA A 204 5.65 8.89 -19.39
N GLU A 205 4.81 9.21 -18.43
CA GLU A 205 5.18 9.42 -17.03
C GLU A 205 4.99 8.15 -16.15
N HIS A 206 4.48 7.04 -16.74
CA HIS A 206 4.27 5.81 -15.97
C HIS A 206 5.59 5.07 -15.70
N PRO A 207 5.73 4.43 -14.53
CA PRO A 207 6.89 3.60 -14.24
C PRO A 207 6.86 2.30 -15.06
N GLN A 208 8.03 1.69 -15.26
CA GLN A 208 8.13 0.40 -15.91
C GLN A 208 7.64 -0.71 -14.97
N ILE A 209 6.67 -1.50 -15.43
CA ILE A 209 6.21 -2.70 -14.73
C ILE A 209 7.12 -3.87 -15.14
N LEU A 210 7.74 -4.52 -14.17
CA LEU A 210 8.47 -5.77 -14.37
C LEU A 210 7.50 -6.94 -14.23
N ASN A 211 7.46 -7.80 -15.24
CA ASN A 211 6.57 -8.95 -15.23
C ASN A 211 6.97 -9.96 -14.15
N VAL A 212 5.99 -10.41 -13.40
CA VAL A 212 6.17 -11.37 -12.30
C VAL A 212 6.40 -12.80 -12.79
N GLY A 213 6.11 -13.10 -14.07
CA GLY A 213 6.30 -14.40 -14.72
C GLY A 213 5.33 -15.49 -14.29
N LYS A 214 4.68 -15.35 -13.12
CA LYS A 214 3.73 -16.31 -12.54
C LYS A 214 2.61 -15.55 -11.82
N LYS A 215 1.38 -16.06 -11.91
CA LYS A 215 0.25 -15.47 -11.19
C LYS A 215 0.31 -15.81 -9.70
N TYR A 216 0.40 -14.79 -8.86
CA TYR A 216 0.26 -14.89 -7.41
C TYR A 216 -1.05 -14.24 -6.95
N HIS A 217 -1.62 -14.79 -5.89
CA HIS A 217 -2.81 -14.22 -5.26
C HIS A 217 -2.40 -13.51 -3.96
N PHE A 218 -2.75 -12.25 -3.83
CA PHE A 218 -2.40 -11.44 -2.68
C PHE A 218 -2.89 -12.07 -1.36
N GLY A 219 -2.02 -12.09 -0.35
CA GLY A 219 -2.32 -12.67 0.96
C GLY A 219 -2.35 -14.21 1.03
N LYS A 220 -2.19 -14.92 -0.10
CA LYS A 220 -2.00 -16.38 -0.12
C LYS A 220 -0.56 -16.72 0.29
N LEU A 221 -0.39 -17.83 1.01
CA LEU A 221 0.91 -18.26 1.51
C LEU A 221 1.65 -19.10 0.46
N TYR A 222 2.85 -18.66 0.10
CA TYR A 222 3.75 -19.35 -0.84
C TYR A 222 5.07 -19.67 -0.15
N PRO A 223 5.63 -20.89 -0.31
CA PRO A 223 6.89 -21.27 0.32
C PRO A 223 8.07 -20.41 -0.16
N GLU A 224 8.08 -20.03 -1.45
CA GLU A 224 9.10 -19.15 -2.00
C GLU A 224 9.09 -17.73 -1.39
N PHE A 225 7.93 -17.22 -0.96
CA PHE A 225 7.86 -15.93 -0.26
C PHE A 225 8.43 -16.04 1.14
N TYR A 226 8.16 -17.15 1.83
CA TYR A 226 8.70 -17.37 3.17
C TYR A 226 10.23 -17.53 3.13
N ALA A 227 10.75 -18.32 2.18
CA ALA A 227 12.17 -18.49 1.99
C ALA A 227 12.87 -17.16 1.64
N MET A 228 12.27 -16.33 0.76
CA MET A 228 12.80 -15.01 0.44
C MET A 228 12.81 -14.11 1.67
N TRP A 229 11.70 -14.05 2.42
CA TRP A 229 11.61 -13.25 3.64
C TRP A 229 12.66 -13.66 4.69
N GLN A 230 12.93 -14.97 4.86
CA GLN A 230 13.98 -15.45 5.76
C GLN A 230 15.36 -14.98 5.31
N ARG A 231 15.66 -15.04 4.00
CA ARG A 231 16.92 -14.52 3.44
C ARG A 231 17.07 -13.02 3.68
N LEU A 232 16.01 -12.24 3.46
CA LEU A 232 16.01 -10.80 3.71
C LEU A 232 16.21 -10.48 5.18
N SER A 233 15.55 -11.22 6.07
CA SER A 233 15.68 -11.05 7.53
C SER A 233 17.11 -11.29 8.02
N ALA A 234 17.89 -12.13 7.33
CA ALA A 234 19.30 -12.37 7.64
C ALA A 234 20.21 -11.15 7.38
N SER A 235 19.74 -10.14 6.64
CA SER A 235 20.47 -8.88 6.42
C SER A 235 20.47 -7.93 7.63
N GLY A 236 19.69 -8.23 8.67
CA GLY A 236 19.46 -7.34 9.81
C GLY A 236 18.41 -6.26 9.57
N VAL A 237 17.86 -6.15 8.36
CA VAL A 237 16.74 -5.28 8.04
C VAL A 237 15.44 -6.07 8.10
N GLN A 238 14.43 -5.51 8.78
CA GLN A 238 13.11 -6.14 8.85
C GLN A 238 12.31 -5.82 7.60
N PHE A 239 11.75 -6.85 6.95
CA PHE A 239 10.87 -6.75 5.80
C PHE A 239 9.49 -7.32 6.11
N GLU A 240 8.48 -6.83 5.41
CA GLU A 240 7.14 -7.35 5.56
C GLU A 240 6.89 -8.54 4.61
N LEU A 241 5.84 -9.32 4.87
CA LEU A 241 5.60 -10.63 4.20
C LEU A 241 4.64 -10.56 3.01
N LEU A 242 4.03 -9.40 2.73
CA LEU A 242 3.01 -9.28 1.67
C LEU A 242 3.57 -8.78 0.34
N TYR A 243 4.47 -7.78 0.39
CA TYR A 243 5.00 -7.10 -0.79
C TYR A 243 6.47 -7.43 -1.05
N ASP A 244 7.30 -7.32 -0.01
CA ASP A 244 8.76 -7.40 -0.16
C ASP A 244 9.24 -8.74 -0.74
N PRO A 245 8.73 -9.91 -0.33
CA PRO A 245 9.22 -11.19 -0.87
C PRO A 245 9.01 -11.30 -2.38
N LEU A 246 7.84 -10.94 -2.89
CA LEU A 246 7.59 -10.95 -4.33
C LEU A 246 8.43 -9.89 -5.03
N GLY A 247 8.53 -8.69 -4.45
CA GLY A 247 9.37 -7.61 -4.98
C GLY A 247 10.81 -8.06 -5.17
N PHE A 248 11.40 -8.70 -4.18
CA PHE A 248 12.78 -9.20 -4.27
C PHE A 248 12.95 -10.38 -5.23
N ILE A 249 11.96 -11.27 -5.36
CA ILE A 249 11.99 -12.35 -6.37
C ILE A 249 12.06 -11.74 -7.79
N VAL A 250 11.21 -10.74 -8.06
CA VAL A 250 11.19 -10.05 -9.37
C VAL A 250 12.48 -9.26 -9.59
N LEU A 251 12.96 -8.58 -8.54
CA LEU A 251 14.20 -7.81 -8.61
C LEU A 251 15.43 -8.72 -8.86
N GLU A 252 15.51 -9.87 -8.21
CA GLU A 252 16.59 -10.84 -8.47
C GLU A 252 16.57 -11.34 -9.93
N ASP A 253 15.39 -11.62 -10.48
CA ASP A 253 15.27 -12.01 -11.88
C ASP A 253 15.68 -10.88 -12.84
N TYR A 254 15.30 -9.65 -12.52
CA TYR A 254 15.75 -8.47 -13.27
C TYR A 254 17.28 -8.33 -13.23
N LEU A 255 17.91 -8.43 -12.05
CA LEU A 255 19.35 -8.29 -11.85
C LEU A 255 20.19 -9.37 -12.53
N ARG A 256 19.61 -10.54 -12.82
CA ARG A 256 20.31 -11.57 -13.64
C ARG A 256 20.53 -11.10 -15.08
N ARG A 257 19.67 -10.20 -15.57
CA ARG A 257 19.69 -9.69 -16.96
C ARG A 257 20.37 -8.32 -17.07
N ASP A 258 20.23 -7.47 -16.05
CA ASP A 258 20.85 -6.13 -15.95
C ASP A 258 21.75 -6.07 -14.70
N LYS A 259 23.05 -6.22 -14.92
CA LYS A 259 24.06 -6.22 -13.84
C LYS A 259 24.79 -4.89 -13.68
N ILE A 260 24.49 -3.89 -14.51
CA ILE A 260 25.33 -2.70 -14.67
C ILE A 260 24.75 -1.50 -13.92
N SER A 261 23.44 -1.35 -13.90
CA SER A 261 22.83 -0.15 -13.31
C SER A 261 22.70 -0.25 -11.78
N PRO A 262 23.01 0.81 -11.06
CA PRO A 262 22.75 0.87 -9.62
C PRO A 262 21.24 0.81 -9.36
N ILE A 263 20.83 0.07 -8.31
CA ILE A 263 19.44 -0.05 -7.90
C ILE A 263 19.27 0.44 -6.48
N LEU A 264 18.29 1.35 -6.29
CA LEU A 264 17.78 1.76 -5.00
C LEU A 264 16.45 1.06 -4.72
N TYR A 265 16.41 0.18 -3.72
CA TYR A 265 15.15 -0.42 -3.24
C TYR A 265 14.46 0.51 -2.24
N ILE A 266 13.20 0.84 -2.48
CA ILE A 266 12.39 1.61 -1.53
C ILE A 266 11.69 0.67 -0.56
N HIS A 267 12.18 0.63 0.68
CA HIS A 267 11.53 -0.07 1.77
C HIS A 267 10.23 0.65 2.16
N GLN A 268 9.10 0.01 1.97
CA GLN A 268 7.79 0.65 2.10
C GLN A 268 7.17 0.54 3.51
N GLY A 269 7.87 -0.07 4.47
CA GLY A 269 7.38 -0.31 5.83
C GLY A 269 6.31 -1.41 5.86
N GLY A 270 5.26 -1.24 6.67
CA GLY A 270 4.17 -2.22 6.75
C GLY A 270 4.43 -3.38 7.70
N LEU A 271 5.47 -3.29 8.55
CA LEU A 271 5.93 -4.38 9.43
C LEU A 271 4.86 -4.89 10.40
N LEU A 272 3.91 -4.04 10.77
CA LEU A 272 2.79 -4.44 11.65
C LEU A 272 1.93 -5.55 11.03
N GLY A 273 1.89 -5.64 9.71
CA GLY A 273 1.25 -6.75 8.97
C GLY A 273 1.86 -8.11 9.25
N ASN A 274 3.14 -8.16 9.68
CA ASN A 274 3.80 -9.41 10.03
C ASN A 274 3.20 -10.09 11.27
N GLU A 275 2.57 -9.35 12.18
CA GLU A 275 1.90 -9.92 13.34
C GLU A 275 0.78 -10.89 12.93
N THR A 276 0.13 -10.65 11.78
CA THR A 276 -0.89 -11.54 11.23
C THR A 276 -0.35 -12.57 10.25
N MET A 277 0.68 -12.21 9.47
CA MET A 277 1.18 -13.08 8.40
C MET A 277 2.20 -14.12 8.90
N LEU A 278 3.12 -13.72 9.78
CA LEU A 278 4.19 -14.60 10.23
C LEU A 278 3.69 -15.85 10.98
N PRO A 279 2.70 -15.79 11.89
CA PRO A 279 2.13 -16.99 12.49
C PRO A 279 1.50 -17.96 11.49
N ARG A 280 0.88 -17.41 10.42
CA ARG A 280 0.29 -18.22 9.33
C ARG A 280 1.39 -18.96 8.54
N TYR A 281 2.48 -18.27 8.20
CA TYR A 281 3.63 -18.84 7.52
C TYR A 281 4.32 -19.91 8.36
N ARG A 282 4.58 -19.62 9.63
CA ARG A 282 5.20 -20.58 10.57
C ARG A 282 4.36 -21.85 10.71
N ARG A 283 3.05 -21.72 10.90
CA ARG A 283 2.15 -22.88 11.00
C ARG A 283 2.14 -23.73 9.73
N LYS A 284 2.27 -23.10 8.56
CA LYS A 284 2.18 -23.82 7.28
C LYS A 284 3.51 -24.39 6.80
N PHE A 285 4.62 -23.70 7.07
CA PHE A 285 5.93 -24.02 6.47
C PHE A 285 7.04 -24.12 7.53
N GLY A 286 6.81 -23.81 8.80
CA GLY A 286 7.85 -23.79 9.84
C GLY A 286 8.48 -25.14 10.14
N GLU A 287 7.73 -26.23 10.01
CA GLU A 287 8.24 -27.60 10.24
C GLU A 287 9.09 -28.14 9.08
N ALA A 288 9.03 -27.50 7.91
CA ALA A 288 9.82 -27.92 6.73
C ALA A 288 11.24 -27.33 6.71
N ALA A 289 11.53 -26.35 7.54
CA ALA A 289 12.85 -25.70 7.62
C ALA A 289 13.80 -26.35 8.64
N GLU A 290 13.29 -27.30 9.46
CA GLU A 290 14.07 -28.05 10.47
C GLU A 290 14.40 -29.50 10.06
N ARG A 291 14.16 -29.88 8.77
CA ARG A 291 14.51 -31.22 8.26
C ARG A 291 15.63 -31.18 7.25
#